data_8b30ce8a352dce60faf48a26fe85a331
#
_entry.id   8b30ce8a352dce60faf48a26fe85a331
#
_cell.length_a   1.000
_cell.length_b   1.000
_cell.length_c   1.000
_cell.angle_alpha   90.00
_cell.angle_beta   90.00
_cell.angle_gamma   90.00
#
_symmetry.space_group_name_H-M   'P 1'
#
loop_
_entity.id
_entity.type
_entity.pdbx_description
1 polymer ?
#
loop_
_entity_poly.entity_id
_entity_poly.type
_entity_poly.pdbx_seq_one_letter_code
_entity_poly.pdbx_strand_id
1 'polypeptide(L)'
;MFGLGTIVNTIAVVVGGIIGLLLKNGLKNRYQETIMQGIGLAVLFVGISGAMTGMLKISKSIIESTGSLILVLSLCFGDLIGEFINIEKRIEQFGFYLKSKVKSNDSKFIEGFVSTSLVICVGAMAIVGSFQDGLLHDPSILISKAVMDFVIVMVFASTLGVGTIFSAIPIFVYQGLLTVCASFLAPYFTTTMISNISFVGSVLIFAVGTNLCFHTKIKVGNLLPAVFMPLLLALFM
;
A
#
# COMPACT_ATOMS: atom_id res chain seq x y z
N MET A 1 -10.84 -20.19 -9.78
CA MET A 1 -10.90 -20.62 -8.35
C MET A 1 -11.08 -19.35 -7.54
N PHE A 2 -12.08 -19.27 -6.70
CA PHE A 2 -12.39 -18.09 -5.89
C PHE A 2 -11.22 -17.74 -4.96
N GLY A 3 -10.79 -16.46 -4.95
CA GLY A 3 -9.71 -15.97 -4.09
C GLY A 3 -8.30 -16.43 -4.45
N LEU A 4 -8.11 -17.04 -5.62
CA LEU A 4 -6.81 -17.53 -6.07
C LEU A 4 -5.76 -16.40 -6.14
N GLY A 5 -6.17 -15.25 -6.65
CA GLY A 5 -5.28 -14.08 -6.78
C GLY A 5 -4.74 -13.60 -5.43
N THR A 6 -5.60 -13.53 -4.41
CA THR A 6 -5.20 -13.18 -3.04
C THR A 6 -4.20 -14.17 -2.47
N ILE A 7 -4.43 -15.48 -2.66
CA ILE A 7 -3.52 -16.52 -2.18
C ILE A 7 -2.17 -16.42 -2.87
N VAL A 8 -2.16 -16.29 -4.21
CA VAL A 8 -0.93 -16.16 -5.01
C VAL A 8 -0.15 -14.92 -4.59
N ASN A 9 -0.82 -13.78 -4.41
CA ASN A 9 -0.16 -12.56 -3.97
C ASN A 9 0.45 -12.71 -2.56
N THR A 10 -0.30 -13.29 -1.62
CA THR A 10 0.21 -13.53 -0.26
C THR A 10 1.45 -14.43 -0.27
N ILE A 11 1.43 -15.51 -1.06
CA ILE A 11 2.58 -16.39 -1.22
C ILE A 11 3.76 -15.65 -1.84
N ALA A 12 3.52 -14.83 -2.86
CA ALA A 12 4.55 -14.03 -3.52
C ALA A 12 5.23 -13.07 -2.54
N VAL A 13 4.47 -12.42 -1.66
CA VAL A 13 5.00 -11.56 -0.58
C VAL A 13 5.89 -12.35 0.38
N VAL A 14 5.45 -13.53 0.83
CA VAL A 14 6.25 -14.37 1.73
C VAL A 14 7.53 -14.84 1.05
N VAL A 15 7.44 -15.35 -0.17
CA VAL A 15 8.61 -15.87 -0.91
C VAL A 15 9.59 -14.74 -1.24
N GLY A 16 9.09 -13.60 -1.72
CA GLY A 16 9.90 -12.39 -1.96
C GLY A 16 10.62 -11.93 -0.70
N GLY A 17 9.90 -11.91 0.43
CA GLY A 17 10.48 -11.57 1.72
C GLY A 17 11.58 -12.54 2.17
N ILE A 18 11.40 -13.85 2.01
CA ILE A 18 12.40 -14.85 2.36
C ILE A 18 13.66 -14.66 1.49
N ILE A 19 13.49 -14.51 0.17
CA ILE A 19 14.62 -14.28 -0.73
C ILE A 19 15.34 -12.99 -0.38
N GLY A 20 14.60 -11.90 -0.10
CA GLY A 20 15.17 -10.64 0.34
C GLY A 20 15.99 -10.75 1.62
N LEU A 21 15.52 -11.52 2.60
CA LEU A 21 16.29 -11.79 3.82
C LEU A 21 17.60 -12.56 3.56
N LEU A 22 17.57 -13.52 2.66
CA LEU A 22 18.79 -14.24 2.28
C LEU A 22 19.82 -13.28 1.65
N LEU A 23 19.36 -12.36 0.85
CA LEU A 23 20.21 -11.31 0.26
C LEU A 23 20.74 -10.33 1.34
N LYS A 24 19.93 -10.00 2.36
CA LYS A 24 20.34 -9.11 3.47
C LYS A 24 21.62 -9.58 4.16
N ASN A 25 21.75 -10.87 4.40
CA ASN A 25 22.88 -11.45 5.13
C ASN A 25 24.22 -11.31 4.38
N GLY A 26 24.19 -11.06 3.07
CA GLY A 26 25.39 -10.81 2.25
C GLY A 26 25.69 -9.34 1.99
N LEU A 27 24.80 -8.42 2.38
CA LEU A 27 24.93 -7.00 2.06
C LEU A 27 25.56 -6.23 3.24
N LYS A 28 26.67 -5.53 3.00
CA LYS A 28 27.23 -4.57 3.94
C LYS A 28 26.27 -3.38 4.15
N ASN A 29 26.28 -2.78 5.33
CA ASN A 29 25.39 -1.64 5.68
C ASN A 29 25.37 -0.53 4.63
N ARG A 30 26.54 -0.19 4.05
CA ARG A 30 26.63 0.82 2.98
C ARG A 30 25.73 0.50 1.78
N TYR A 31 25.68 -0.78 1.36
CA TYR A 31 24.80 -1.18 0.25
C TYR A 31 23.34 -1.12 0.65
N GLN A 32 23.01 -1.52 1.89
CA GLN A 32 21.63 -1.43 2.40
C GLN A 32 21.12 0.01 2.39
N GLU A 33 21.93 0.98 2.82
CA GLU A 33 21.57 2.42 2.78
C GLU A 33 21.33 2.91 1.34
N THR A 34 22.24 2.59 0.42
CA THR A 34 22.09 2.99 -0.99
C THR A 34 20.85 2.36 -1.62
N ILE A 35 20.59 1.08 -1.34
CA ILE A 35 19.38 0.39 -1.81
C ILE A 35 18.14 1.05 -1.22
N MET A 36 18.15 1.38 0.07
CA MET A 36 17.02 2.03 0.74
C MET A 36 16.69 3.39 0.08
N GLN A 37 17.71 4.21 -0.19
CA GLN A 37 17.52 5.48 -0.89
C GLN A 37 16.95 5.26 -2.31
N GLY A 38 17.49 4.28 -3.04
CA GLY A 38 16.98 3.92 -4.37
C GLY A 38 15.52 3.47 -4.35
N ILE A 39 15.13 2.66 -3.36
CA ILE A 39 13.74 2.25 -3.14
C ILE A 39 12.88 3.46 -2.79
N GLY A 40 13.34 4.31 -1.86
CA GLY A 40 12.63 5.51 -1.47
C GLY A 40 12.31 6.39 -2.69
N LEU A 41 13.30 6.60 -3.58
CA LEU A 41 13.10 7.31 -4.84
C LEU A 41 12.10 6.60 -5.75
N ALA A 42 12.20 5.28 -5.93
CA ALA A 42 11.26 4.54 -6.75
C ALA A 42 9.82 4.67 -6.23
N VAL A 43 9.62 4.54 -4.91
CA VAL A 43 8.31 4.69 -4.26
C VAL A 43 7.78 6.12 -4.40
N LEU A 44 8.64 7.15 -4.29
CA LEU A 44 8.28 8.54 -4.57
C LEU A 44 7.74 8.71 -5.99
N PHE A 45 8.46 8.20 -6.99
CA PHE A 45 8.01 8.32 -8.39
C PHE A 45 6.74 7.54 -8.68
N VAL A 46 6.54 6.38 -8.07
CA VAL A 46 5.27 5.63 -8.14
C VAL A 46 4.13 6.47 -7.54
N GLY A 47 4.35 7.08 -6.39
CA GLY A 47 3.39 7.97 -5.76
C GLY A 47 3.07 9.19 -6.62
N ILE A 48 4.09 9.87 -7.17
CA ILE A 48 3.92 11.01 -8.09
C ILE A 48 3.12 10.58 -9.33
N SER A 49 3.50 9.48 -9.97
CA SER A 49 2.84 9.00 -11.18
C SER A 49 1.35 8.74 -10.93
N GLY A 50 1.01 8.03 -9.86
CA GLY A 50 -0.38 7.77 -9.51
C GLY A 50 -1.16 9.02 -9.09
N ALA A 51 -0.51 9.97 -8.40
CA ALA A 51 -1.12 11.26 -8.06
C ALA A 51 -1.39 12.11 -9.31
N MET A 52 -0.45 12.16 -10.26
CA MET A 52 -0.61 12.90 -11.52
C MET A 52 -1.76 12.34 -12.37
N THR A 53 -1.96 11.03 -12.40
CA THR A 53 -3.09 10.43 -13.14
C THR A 53 -4.45 10.84 -12.57
N GLY A 54 -4.54 11.14 -11.29
CA GLY A 54 -5.75 11.66 -10.63
C GLY A 54 -5.91 13.17 -10.70
N MET A 55 -4.80 13.91 -10.79
CA MET A 55 -4.79 15.40 -10.84
C MET A 55 -4.90 15.96 -12.25
N LEU A 56 -4.46 15.24 -13.27
CA LEU A 56 -4.35 15.74 -14.63
C LEU A 56 -5.40 15.06 -15.51
N LYS A 57 -6.18 15.87 -16.22
CA LYS A 57 -7.13 15.42 -17.21
C LYS A 57 -6.82 16.07 -18.55
N ILE A 58 -6.72 15.27 -19.60
CA ILE A 58 -6.55 15.79 -20.97
C ILE A 58 -7.96 16.01 -21.54
N SER A 59 -8.28 17.27 -21.80
CA SER A 59 -9.53 17.68 -22.44
C SER A 59 -9.21 18.54 -23.65
N LYS A 60 -9.66 18.15 -24.84
CA LYS A 60 -9.47 18.87 -26.11
C LYS A 60 -8.03 19.37 -26.32
N SER A 61 -7.02 18.52 -26.05
CA SER A 61 -5.58 18.81 -26.16
C SER A 61 -5.05 19.84 -25.13
N ILE A 62 -5.82 20.16 -24.11
CA ILE A 62 -5.39 20.99 -22.98
C ILE A 62 -5.30 20.11 -21.74
N ILE A 63 -4.24 20.31 -20.95
CA ILE A 63 -4.08 19.63 -19.66
C ILE A 63 -4.75 20.50 -18.61
N GLU A 64 -5.80 19.95 -17.99
CA GLU A 64 -6.53 20.60 -16.90
C GLU A 64 -6.18 19.95 -15.57
N SER A 65 -6.02 20.74 -14.52
CA SER A 65 -5.87 20.22 -13.16
C SER A 65 -7.26 19.96 -12.57
N THR A 66 -7.47 18.73 -12.12
CA THR A 66 -8.73 18.28 -11.51
C THR A 66 -8.44 17.59 -10.17
N GLY A 67 -9.47 17.33 -9.38
CA GLY A 67 -9.35 16.51 -8.17
C GLY A 67 -8.70 17.20 -6.96
N SER A 68 -8.17 18.42 -7.09
CA SER A 68 -7.51 19.13 -5.97
C SER A 68 -8.40 19.25 -4.75
N LEU A 69 -9.70 19.56 -4.94
CA LEU A 69 -10.66 19.66 -3.86
C LEU A 69 -10.86 18.31 -3.15
N ILE A 70 -11.01 17.22 -3.93
CA ILE A 70 -11.15 15.87 -3.38
C ILE A 70 -9.92 15.51 -2.56
N LEU A 71 -8.72 15.82 -3.06
CA LEU A 71 -7.47 15.55 -2.34
C LEU A 71 -7.41 16.29 -1.01
N VAL A 72 -7.63 17.62 -1.04
CA VAL A 72 -7.54 18.45 0.16
C VAL A 72 -8.57 18.01 1.20
N LEU A 73 -9.83 17.81 0.81
CA LEU A 73 -10.88 17.36 1.73
C LEU A 73 -10.59 15.94 2.26
N SER A 74 -10.13 15.03 1.40
CA SER A 74 -9.80 13.67 1.82
C SER A 74 -8.66 13.65 2.83
N LEU A 75 -7.59 14.41 2.61
CA LEU A 75 -6.49 14.50 3.56
C LEU A 75 -6.95 15.19 4.85
N CYS A 76 -7.60 16.37 4.78
CA CYS A 76 -8.01 17.09 5.97
C CYS A 76 -8.92 16.26 6.90
N PHE A 77 -9.99 15.69 6.36
CA PHE A 77 -10.92 14.92 7.17
C PHE A 77 -10.38 13.52 7.52
N GLY A 78 -9.72 12.86 6.57
CA GLY A 78 -9.14 11.54 6.79
C GLY A 78 -8.05 11.58 7.86
N ASP A 79 -7.17 12.58 7.80
CA ASP A 79 -6.07 12.75 8.77
C ASP A 79 -6.58 13.06 10.17
N LEU A 80 -7.63 13.91 10.28
CA LEU A 80 -8.29 14.17 11.56
C LEU A 80 -8.88 12.88 12.17
N ILE A 81 -9.56 12.08 11.36
CA ILE A 81 -10.11 10.79 11.80
C ILE A 81 -8.98 9.84 12.21
N GLY A 82 -7.94 9.73 11.39
CA GLY A 82 -6.82 8.84 11.64
C GLY A 82 -6.00 9.24 12.86
N GLU A 83 -5.77 10.54 13.09
CA GLU A 83 -5.09 11.03 14.29
C GLU A 83 -5.95 10.83 15.54
N PHE A 84 -7.26 11.06 15.45
CA PHE A 84 -8.19 10.79 16.56
C PHE A 84 -8.19 9.32 16.99
N ILE A 85 -8.19 8.39 16.01
CA ILE A 85 -8.13 6.94 16.25
C ILE A 85 -6.70 6.50 16.61
N ASN A 86 -5.69 7.27 16.17
CA ASN A 86 -4.27 6.97 16.26
C ASN A 86 -3.91 5.62 15.61
N ILE A 87 -4.26 5.50 14.33
CA ILE A 87 -4.13 4.26 13.57
C ILE A 87 -2.67 3.82 13.46
N GLU A 88 -1.74 4.75 13.23
CA GLU A 88 -0.30 4.45 13.19
C GLU A 88 0.15 3.68 14.41
N LYS A 89 -0.18 4.20 15.60
CA LYS A 89 0.17 3.54 16.86
C LYS A 89 -0.45 2.14 17.00
N ARG A 90 -1.67 1.94 16.48
CA ARG A 90 -2.31 0.61 16.51
C ARG A 90 -1.62 -0.38 15.57
N ILE A 91 -1.21 0.09 14.39
CA ILE A 91 -0.42 -0.72 13.44
C ILE A 91 0.95 -1.05 14.04
N GLU A 92 1.63 -0.08 14.65
CA GLU A 92 2.88 -0.32 15.37
C GLU A 92 2.71 -1.32 16.52
N GLN A 93 1.68 -1.17 17.34
CA GLN A 93 1.37 -2.11 18.42
C GLN A 93 1.14 -3.52 17.90
N PHE A 94 0.44 -3.66 16.80
CA PHE A 94 0.29 -4.96 16.13
C PHE A 94 1.63 -5.50 15.63
N GLY A 95 2.47 -4.65 15.06
CA GLY A 95 3.86 -4.98 14.70
C GLY A 95 4.69 -5.42 15.90
N PHE A 96 4.58 -4.74 17.04
CA PHE A 96 5.24 -5.15 18.30
C PHE A 96 4.73 -6.51 18.79
N TYR A 97 3.41 -6.74 18.73
CA TYR A 97 2.84 -8.04 19.07
C TYR A 97 3.41 -9.16 18.18
N LEU A 98 3.45 -8.96 16.87
CA LEU A 98 4.06 -9.91 15.94
C LEU A 98 5.54 -10.13 16.25
N LYS A 99 6.31 -9.05 16.44
CA LYS A 99 7.75 -9.10 16.80
C LYS A 99 7.97 -9.95 18.05
N SER A 100 7.16 -9.76 19.09
CA SER A 100 7.24 -10.52 20.34
C SER A 100 6.90 -12.00 20.16
N LYS A 101 5.87 -12.30 19.34
CA LYS A 101 5.46 -13.69 19.06
C LYS A 101 6.55 -14.48 18.34
N VAL A 102 7.21 -13.87 17.37
CA VAL A 102 8.32 -14.51 16.63
C VAL A 102 9.68 -14.35 17.31
N LYS A 103 9.72 -13.71 18.48
CA LYS A 103 10.95 -13.45 19.26
C LYS A 103 12.06 -12.82 18.40
N SER A 104 11.67 -11.90 17.50
CA SER A 104 12.62 -11.24 16.60
C SER A 104 13.43 -10.17 17.31
N ASN A 105 14.75 -10.20 17.13
CA ASN A 105 15.68 -9.16 17.61
C ASN A 105 15.96 -8.09 16.53
N ASP A 106 15.30 -8.13 15.37
CA ASP A 106 15.50 -7.16 14.30
C ASP A 106 15.00 -5.78 14.74
N SER A 107 15.91 -4.79 14.78
CA SER A 107 15.59 -3.42 15.17
C SER A 107 14.62 -2.73 14.20
N LYS A 108 14.72 -3.09 12.92
CA LYS A 108 13.89 -2.52 11.85
C LYS A 108 12.57 -3.29 11.62
N PHE A 109 12.22 -4.25 12.49
CA PHE A 109 11.03 -5.09 12.29
C PHE A 109 9.75 -4.27 12.07
N ILE A 110 9.51 -3.29 12.95
CA ILE A 110 8.28 -2.48 12.90
C ILE A 110 8.25 -1.62 11.65
N GLU A 111 9.35 -0.94 11.35
CA GLU A 111 9.48 -0.12 10.13
C GLU A 111 9.26 -0.96 8.87
N GLY A 112 9.88 -2.15 8.80
CA GLY A 112 9.69 -3.07 7.66
C GLY A 112 8.26 -3.54 7.53
N PHE A 113 7.62 -3.93 8.62
CA PHE A 113 6.21 -4.33 8.62
C PHE A 113 5.27 -3.21 8.17
N VAL A 114 5.38 -2.03 8.79
CA VAL A 114 4.47 -0.90 8.52
C VAL A 114 4.65 -0.36 7.10
N SER A 115 5.90 -0.01 6.72
CA SER A 115 6.17 0.58 5.40
C SER A 115 5.78 -0.36 4.26
N THR A 116 6.13 -1.65 4.38
CA THR A 116 5.77 -2.63 3.34
C THR A 116 4.26 -2.80 3.25
N SER A 117 3.58 -2.95 4.39
CA SER A 117 2.12 -3.11 4.41
C SER A 117 1.41 -1.93 3.74
N LEU A 118 1.85 -0.71 4.01
CA LEU A 118 1.28 0.49 3.39
C LEU A 118 1.48 0.49 1.88
N VAL A 119 2.71 0.21 1.41
CA VAL A 119 3.01 0.23 -0.04
C VAL A 119 2.23 -0.83 -0.80
N ILE A 120 2.14 -2.06 -0.28
CA ILE A 120 1.49 -3.17 -1.01
C ILE A 120 -0.03 -3.19 -0.86
N CYS A 121 -0.60 -2.64 0.24
CA CYS A 121 -2.05 -2.61 0.43
C CYS A 121 -2.71 -1.44 -0.29
N VAL A 122 -2.03 -0.29 -0.45
CA VAL A 122 -2.59 0.91 -1.08
C VAL A 122 -2.46 0.82 -2.61
N GLY A 123 -3.59 0.97 -3.31
CA GLY A 123 -3.59 1.05 -4.77
C GLY A 123 -4.84 0.43 -5.43
N ALA A 124 -5.19 0.94 -6.61
CA ALA A 124 -6.36 0.49 -7.36
C ALA A 124 -6.32 -1.00 -7.73
N MET A 125 -5.14 -1.53 -8.04
CA MET A 125 -5.00 -2.94 -8.45
C MET A 125 -5.43 -3.92 -7.35
N ALA A 126 -5.24 -3.56 -6.07
CA ALA A 126 -5.69 -4.39 -4.95
C ALA A 126 -7.22 -4.45 -4.90
N ILE A 127 -7.91 -3.31 -5.12
CA ILE A 127 -9.38 -3.21 -5.08
C ILE A 127 -9.99 -3.87 -6.32
N VAL A 128 -9.58 -3.40 -7.50
CA VAL A 128 -10.13 -3.89 -8.78
C VAL A 128 -9.84 -5.38 -8.96
N GLY A 129 -8.62 -5.80 -8.66
CA GLY A 129 -8.23 -7.22 -8.79
C GLY A 129 -8.97 -8.11 -7.82
N SER A 130 -9.22 -7.66 -6.57
CA SER A 130 -10.02 -8.41 -5.61
C SER A 130 -11.48 -8.51 -6.03
N PHE A 131 -12.06 -7.46 -6.61
CA PHE A 131 -13.42 -7.51 -7.15
C PHE A 131 -13.51 -8.43 -8.37
N GLN A 132 -12.54 -8.38 -9.28
CA GLN A 132 -12.49 -9.25 -10.45
C GLN A 132 -12.35 -10.72 -10.06
N ASP A 133 -11.46 -11.04 -9.12
CA ASP A 133 -11.29 -12.40 -8.60
C ASP A 133 -12.55 -12.89 -7.86
N GLY A 134 -13.21 -12.00 -7.08
CA GLY A 134 -14.42 -12.34 -6.33
C GLY A 134 -15.68 -12.50 -7.21
N LEU A 135 -15.85 -11.65 -8.23
CA LEU A 135 -17.07 -11.63 -9.06
C LEU A 135 -16.95 -12.52 -10.30
N LEU A 136 -15.80 -12.48 -10.98
CA LEU A 136 -15.58 -13.13 -12.27
C LEU A 136 -14.69 -14.38 -12.15
N HIS A 137 -14.16 -14.66 -10.96
CA HIS A 137 -13.18 -15.73 -10.73
C HIS A 137 -11.92 -15.59 -11.61
N ASP A 138 -11.58 -14.35 -12.00
CA ASP A 138 -10.43 -14.01 -12.81
C ASP A 138 -9.34 -13.36 -11.94
N PRO A 139 -8.26 -14.08 -11.60
CA PRO A 139 -7.19 -13.60 -10.74
C PRO A 139 -6.12 -12.79 -11.49
N SER A 140 -6.26 -12.52 -12.77
CA SER A 140 -5.20 -11.99 -13.65
C SER A 140 -4.58 -10.69 -13.12
N ILE A 141 -5.39 -9.75 -12.61
CA ILE A 141 -4.91 -8.48 -12.05
C ILE A 141 -4.10 -8.74 -10.77
N LEU A 142 -4.60 -9.61 -9.87
CA LEU A 142 -3.89 -9.92 -8.62
C LEU A 142 -2.62 -10.74 -8.87
N ILE A 143 -2.57 -11.58 -9.90
CA ILE A 143 -1.35 -12.28 -10.31
C ILE A 143 -0.30 -11.28 -10.83
N SER A 144 -0.71 -10.33 -11.66
CA SER A 144 0.18 -9.25 -12.12
C SER A 144 0.70 -8.43 -10.94
N LYS A 145 -0.18 -8.11 -9.99
CA LYS A 145 0.19 -7.44 -8.74
C LYS A 145 1.14 -8.29 -7.90
N ALA A 146 0.94 -9.61 -7.82
CA ALA A 146 1.79 -10.51 -7.06
C ALA A 146 3.25 -10.48 -7.54
N VAL A 147 3.48 -10.36 -8.84
CA VAL A 147 4.84 -10.19 -9.40
C VAL A 147 5.46 -8.88 -8.94
N MET A 148 4.68 -7.78 -8.94
CA MET A 148 5.16 -6.48 -8.48
C MET A 148 5.44 -6.48 -6.98
N ASP A 149 4.51 -6.99 -6.17
CA ASP A 149 4.65 -7.08 -4.72
C ASP A 149 5.82 -7.99 -4.32
N PHE A 150 6.03 -9.10 -5.03
CA PHE A 150 7.19 -9.97 -4.84
C PHE A 150 8.51 -9.20 -4.94
N VAL A 151 8.68 -8.42 -6.00
CA VAL A 151 9.91 -7.63 -6.21
C VAL A 151 10.07 -6.56 -5.14
N ILE A 152 9.00 -5.80 -4.85
CA ILE A 152 9.00 -4.74 -3.83
C ILE A 152 9.37 -5.33 -2.47
N VAL A 153 8.71 -6.42 -2.08
CA VAL A 153 8.93 -7.06 -0.76
C VAL A 153 10.31 -7.68 -0.67
N MET A 154 10.82 -8.29 -1.74
CA MET A 154 12.18 -8.82 -1.79
C MET A 154 13.21 -7.71 -1.52
N VAL A 155 13.05 -6.57 -2.18
CA VAL A 155 13.97 -5.44 -2.01
C VAL A 155 13.82 -4.82 -0.61
N PHE A 156 12.59 -4.63 -0.11
CA PHE A 156 12.36 -4.14 1.25
C PHE A 156 12.92 -5.09 2.32
N ALA A 157 12.74 -6.41 2.18
CA ALA A 157 13.26 -7.37 3.14
C ALA A 157 14.79 -7.39 3.17
N SER A 158 15.46 -7.12 2.06
CA SER A 158 16.93 -7.03 2.01
C SER A 158 17.48 -5.84 2.81
N THR A 159 16.65 -4.83 3.10
CA THR A 159 17.07 -3.60 3.81
C THR A 159 16.38 -3.44 5.18
N LEU A 160 15.07 -3.68 5.24
CA LEU A 160 14.24 -3.51 6.44
C LEU A 160 14.09 -4.79 7.27
N GLY A 161 14.47 -5.94 6.71
CA GLY A 161 14.54 -7.18 7.44
C GLY A 161 13.24 -7.95 7.57
N VAL A 162 13.17 -8.81 8.60
CA VAL A 162 12.15 -9.86 8.72
C VAL A 162 10.73 -9.34 8.88
N GLY A 163 10.55 -8.14 9.44
CA GLY A 163 9.24 -7.52 9.60
C GLY A 163 8.46 -7.38 8.29
N THR A 164 9.17 -7.21 7.19
CA THR A 164 8.62 -7.08 5.84
C THR A 164 7.78 -8.30 5.41
N ILE A 165 8.18 -9.52 5.78
CA ILE A 165 7.44 -10.76 5.46
C ILE A 165 6.05 -10.73 6.09
N PHE A 166 5.94 -10.15 7.29
CA PHE A 166 4.67 -10.11 8.01
C PHE A 166 3.63 -9.18 7.37
N SER A 167 4.01 -8.37 6.37
CA SER A 167 3.06 -7.64 5.52
C SER A 167 2.15 -8.57 4.70
N ALA A 168 2.49 -9.84 4.60
CA ALA A 168 1.62 -10.88 4.06
C ALA A 168 0.28 -10.98 4.81
N ILE A 169 0.26 -10.68 6.13
CA ILE A 169 -0.95 -10.74 6.94
C ILE A 169 -1.95 -9.66 6.52
N PRO A 170 -1.60 -8.35 6.57
CA PRO A 170 -2.53 -7.30 6.17
C PRO A 170 -2.94 -7.42 4.71
N ILE A 171 -2.05 -7.82 3.77
CA ILE A 171 -2.44 -7.97 2.37
C ILE A 171 -3.45 -9.11 2.19
N PHE A 172 -3.24 -10.25 2.85
CA PHE A 172 -4.17 -11.38 2.83
C PHE A 172 -5.55 -10.99 3.37
N VAL A 173 -5.58 -10.33 4.53
CA VAL A 173 -6.84 -9.89 5.16
C VAL A 173 -7.53 -8.85 4.29
N TYR A 174 -6.81 -7.84 3.82
CA TYR A 174 -7.37 -6.76 3.01
C TYR A 174 -7.93 -7.25 1.68
N GLN A 175 -7.13 -7.95 0.87
CA GLN A 175 -7.57 -8.49 -0.41
C GLN A 175 -8.62 -9.60 -0.23
N GLY A 176 -8.45 -10.46 0.77
CA GLY A 176 -9.40 -11.51 1.08
C GLY A 176 -10.78 -10.96 1.46
N LEU A 177 -10.84 -9.93 2.31
CA LEU A 177 -12.09 -9.26 2.64
C LEU A 177 -12.74 -8.61 1.41
N LEU A 178 -11.96 -7.91 0.59
CA LEU A 178 -12.48 -7.31 -0.65
C LEU A 178 -13.01 -8.38 -1.61
N THR A 179 -12.32 -9.50 -1.76
CA THR A 179 -12.75 -10.61 -2.63
C THR A 179 -14.02 -11.26 -2.12
N VAL A 180 -14.11 -11.55 -0.81
CA VAL A 180 -15.30 -12.16 -0.21
C VAL A 180 -16.50 -11.21 -0.24
N CYS A 181 -16.26 -9.92 0.02
CA CYS A 181 -17.32 -8.91 0.01
C CYS A 181 -17.57 -8.30 -1.39
N ALA A 182 -16.94 -8.81 -2.44
CA ALA A 182 -16.98 -8.22 -3.78
C ALA A 182 -18.42 -8.01 -4.30
N SER A 183 -19.30 -9.00 -4.13
CA SER A 183 -20.70 -8.92 -4.57
C SER A 183 -21.50 -7.81 -3.86
N PHE A 184 -21.16 -7.50 -2.63
CA PHE A 184 -21.78 -6.40 -1.86
C PHE A 184 -21.16 -5.06 -2.14
N LEU A 185 -19.84 -5.02 -2.34
CA LEU A 185 -19.07 -3.77 -2.44
C LEU A 185 -19.00 -3.23 -3.86
N ALA A 186 -18.86 -4.10 -4.86
CA ALA A 186 -18.67 -3.69 -6.26
C ALA A 186 -19.72 -2.72 -6.80
N PRO A 187 -21.03 -2.86 -6.50
CA PRO A 187 -22.04 -1.92 -6.98
C PRO A 187 -21.84 -0.47 -6.48
N TYR A 188 -21.16 -0.29 -5.34
CA TYR A 188 -20.88 1.02 -4.74
C TYR A 188 -19.57 1.62 -5.21
N PHE A 189 -18.68 0.83 -5.83
CA PHE A 189 -17.37 1.26 -6.30
C PHE A 189 -17.40 1.56 -7.78
N THR A 190 -17.79 2.79 -8.12
CA THR A 190 -17.71 3.25 -9.51
C THR A 190 -16.25 3.43 -9.95
N THR A 191 -16.00 3.41 -11.26
CA THR A 191 -14.68 3.65 -11.84
C THR A 191 -14.07 4.97 -11.34
N THR A 192 -14.91 6.02 -11.21
CA THR A 192 -14.49 7.32 -10.69
C THR A 192 -14.08 7.23 -9.21
N MET A 193 -14.83 6.52 -8.39
CA MET A 193 -14.47 6.30 -6.97
C MET A 193 -13.16 5.56 -6.83
N ILE A 194 -12.96 4.48 -7.58
CA ILE A 194 -11.73 3.70 -7.58
C ILE A 194 -10.55 4.58 -8.01
N SER A 195 -10.73 5.41 -9.05
CA SER A 195 -9.72 6.36 -9.50
C SER A 195 -9.36 7.37 -8.40
N ASN A 196 -10.36 7.94 -7.71
CA ASN A 196 -10.14 8.89 -6.63
C ASN A 196 -9.47 8.25 -5.41
N ILE A 197 -9.86 7.02 -5.05
CA ILE A 197 -9.19 6.22 -4.00
C ILE A 197 -7.73 5.97 -4.36
N SER A 198 -7.46 5.57 -5.61
CA SER A 198 -6.11 5.37 -6.12
C SER A 198 -5.28 6.65 -6.10
N PHE A 199 -5.89 7.77 -6.47
CA PHE A 199 -5.27 9.09 -6.45
C PHE A 199 -4.82 9.49 -5.03
N VAL A 200 -5.74 9.48 -4.05
CA VAL A 200 -5.41 9.79 -2.66
C VAL A 200 -4.40 8.78 -2.10
N GLY A 201 -4.58 7.49 -2.39
CA GLY A 201 -3.64 6.45 -1.99
C GLY A 201 -2.23 6.65 -2.56
N SER A 202 -2.11 7.16 -3.78
CA SER A 202 -0.81 7.48 -4.38
C SER A 202 -0.08 8.59 -3.66
N VAL A 203 -0.79 9.56 -3.08
CA VAL A 203 -0.20 10.60 -2.22
C VAL A 203 0.33 9.98 -0.91
N LEU A 204 -0.34 8.97 -0.36
CA LEU A 204 0.19 8.23 0.79
C LEU A 204 1.44 7.44 0.42
N ILE A 205 1.48 6.82 -0.76
CA ILE A 205 2.69 6.13 -1.28
C ILE A 205 3.85 7.14 -1.41
N PHE A 206 3.59 8.34 -1.92
CA PHE A 206 4.59 9.41 -1.96
C PHE A 206 5.11 9.74 -0.54
N ALA A 207 4.23 9.85 0.46
CA ALA A 207 4.63 10.10 1.84
C ALA A 207 5.48 8.95 2.43
N VAL A 208 5.17 7.67 2.10
CA VAL A 208 6.05 6.54 2.46
C VAL A 208 7.41 6.67 1.81
N GLY A 209 7.46 6.99 0.50
CA GLY A 209 8.71 7.20 -0.21
C GLY A 209 9.56 8.33 0.40
N THR A 210 8.90 9.40 0.84
CA THR A 210 9.55 10.52 1.55
C THR A 210 10.16 10.05 2.87
N ASN A 211 9.44 9.26 3.66
CA ASN A 211 9.98 8.69 4.90
C ASN A 211 11.20 7.80 4.64
N LEU A 212 11.14 6.94 3.61
CA LEU A 212 12.23 6.02 3.27
C LEU A 212 13.47 6.75 2.73
N CYS A 213 13.27 7.77 1.90
CA CYS A 213 14.37 8.48 1.22
C CYS A 213 15.04 9.53 2.13
N PHE A 214 14.24 10.30 2.85
CA PHE A 214 14.68 11.46 3.61
C PHE A 214 14.61 11.28 5.15
N HIS A 215 14.24 10.08 5.60
CA HIS A 215 14.08 9.75 7.03
C HIS A 215 13.10 10.71 7.75
N THR A 216 12.09 11.20 7.05
CA THR A 216 11.02 11.99 7.65
C THR A 216 10.13 11.10 8.52
N LYS A 217 9.27 11.72 9.34
CA LYS A 217 8.39 11.00 10.27
C LYS A 217 6.92 11.34 10.00
N ILE A 218 6.52 11.31 8.74
CA ILE A 218 5.11 11.48 8.36
C ILE A 218 4.36 10.24 8.85
N LYS A 219 3.33 10.45 9.66
CA LYS A 219 2.50 9.37 10.22
C LYS A 219 1.54 8.81 9.16
N VAL A 220 2.07 8.08 8.18
CA VAL A 220 1.29 7.61 7.02
C VAL A 220 0.16 6.68 7.44
N GLY A 221 0.30 5.94 8.54
CA GLY A 221 -0.79 5.13 9.09
C GLY A 221 -2.01 5.96 9.50
N ASN A 222 -1.80 7.17 10.01
CA ASN A 222 -2.89 8.09 10.36
C ASN A 222 -3.54 8.74 9.12
N LEU A 223 -2.86 8.75 7.97
CA LEU A 223 -3.43 9.20 6.70
C LEU A 223 -4.34 8.15 6.02
N LEU A 224 -4.32 6.88 6.46
CA LEU A 224 -5.08 5.80 5.83
C LEU A 224 -6.58 6.07 5.64
N PRO A 225 -7.32 6.68 6.60
CA PRO A 225 -8.73 6.99 6.38
C PRO A 225 -8.97 7.93 5.20
N ALA A 226 -8.00 8.79 4.85
CA ALA A 226 -8.09 9.69 3.70
C ALA A 226 -8.33 8.92 2.38
N VAL A 227 -7.80 7.71 2.26
CA VAL A 227 -7.98 6.86 1.06
C VAL A 227 -9.45 6.52 0.82
N PHE A 228 -10.25 6.41 1.89
CA PHE A 228 -11.67 6.08 1.81
C PHE A 228 -12.59 7.31 1.80
N MET A 229 -12.06 8.52 2.06
CA MET A 229 -12.84 9.75 2.05
C MET A 229 -13.52 10.04 0.70
N PRO A 230 -12.91 9.76 -0.47
CA PRO A 230 -13.61 9.94 -1.75
C PRO A 230 -14.93 9.16 -1.85
N LEU A 231 -15.02 7.99 -1.19
CA LEU A 231 -16.26 7.21 -1.12
C LEU A 231 -17.35 7.97 -0.34
N LEU A 232 -16.97 8.57 0.79
CA LEU A 232 -17.91 9.35 1.60
C LEU A 232 -18.29 10.65 0.89
N LEU A 233 -17.32 11.35 0.28
CA LEU A 233 -17.58 12.60 -0.45
C LEU A 233 -18.51 12.38 -1.64
N ALA A 234 -18.42 11.25 -2.32
CA ALA A 234 -19.32 10.92 -3.43
C ALA A 234 -20.79 10.71 -3.03
N LEU A 235 -21.08 10.54 -1.73
CA LEU A 235 -22.47 10.50 -1.23
C LEU A 235 -23.07 11.91 -1.06
N PHE A 236 -22.23 12.95 -1.05
CA PHE A 236 -22.64 14.34 -0.84
C PHE A 236 -22.46 15.22 -2.08
N MET A 237 -21.80 14.71 -3.11
CA MET A 237 -21.56 15.40 -4.40
C MET A 237 -22.34 14.69 -5.52
#